data_9127bfaf2dee80d10df6f54d0f86dbe8
#
_entry.id   9127bfaf2dee80d10df6f54d0f86dbe8
#
_cell.length_a   1.000
_cell.length_b   1.000
_cell.length_c   1.000
_cell.angle_alpha   90.00
_cell.angle_beta   90.00
_cell.angle_gamma   90.00
#
_symmetry.space_group_name_H-M   'P 1'
#
loop_
_entity.id
_entity.type
_entity.pdbx_description
1 polymer ?
#
loop_
_entity_poly.entity_id
_entity_poly.type
_entity_poly.pdbx_seq_one_letter_code
_entity_poly.pdbx_strand_id
1 'polypeptide(L)'
;MYFKDASTLNAVSKPNLVIRQYNDLTDYEARFHEMKSLTENRDESTPDELWILQHHDVLTQGQAGKPEHILIPSNIPVVQTDRGGQVTWHGPGQMVIYFMFDLNRLGWNVRTLVTYAENLMIDLAKKYNITAYAKPDAPGVYVDERKIGSLGFKIRKGRSYHGLALNIDCELMGFHTINPCGYAGLEMVRMMDLMQDYPKFTKLSADVIENFQNSGYFNDVQVIQY
;
A
#
# COMPACT_ATOMS: atom_id res chain seq x y z
N MET A 1 16.60 -7.64 -18.67
CA MET A 1 16.72 -7.44 -20.10
C MET A 1 15.66 -6.46 -20.56
N TYR A 2 16.06 -5.29 -21.01
CA TYR A 2 15.34 -4.15 -21.61
C TYR A 2 14.33 -3.40 -20.73
N PHE A 3 14.87 -2.50 -19.90
CA PHE A 3 14.19 -1.25 -19.62
C PHE A 3 14.20 -0.43 -20.92
N LYS A 4 13.02 -0.14 -21.48
CA LYS A 4 12.93 0.86 -22.55
C LYS A 4 13.33 2.18 -21.93
N ASP A 5 14.38 2.77 -22.51
CA ASP A 5 14.86 4.10 -22.21
C ASP A 5 13.71 5.11 -22.17
N ALA A 6 13.62 5.89 -21.10
CA ALA A 6 12.63 6.94 -20.90
C ALA A 6 12.72 8.05 -21.97
N SER A 7 13.67 7.97 -22.91
CA SER A 7 13.94 8.98 -23.94
C SER A 7 13.06 8.89 -25.19
N THR A 8 12.14 7.92 -25.33
CA THR A 8 11.30 7.74 -26.53
C THR A 8 9.79 7.82 -26.31
N LEU A 9 9.32 8.31 -25.15
CA LEU A 9 7.94 8.70 -24.99
C LEU A 9 7.76 10.09 -25.61
N ASN A 10 7.05 10.16 -26.73
CA ASN A 10 6.50 11.42 -27.27
C ASN A 10 5.94 12.23 -26.10
N ALA A 11 6.18 13.54 -26.09
CA ALA A 11 5.93 14.52 -25.02
C ALA A 11 4.46 14.52 -24.48
N VAL A 12 4.02 13.42 -23.90
CA VAL A 12 2.88 13.44 -23.00
C VAL A 12 3.40 14.05 -21.70
N SER A 13 2.89 15.22 -21.34
CA SER A 13 3.24 15.86 -20.08
C SER A 13 3.00 14.86 -18.95
N LYS A 14 4.02 14.67 -18.08
CA LYS A 14 3.86 13.81 -16.90
C LYS A 14 2.65 14.26 -16.08
N PRO A 15 1.90 13.34 -15.46
CA PRO A 15 0.78 13.71 -14.61
C PRO A 15 1.24 14.45 -13.35
N ASN A 16 0.34 15.22 -12.74
CA ASN A 16 0.54 15.76 -11.41
C ASN A 16 0.11 14.73 -10.37
N LEU A 17 0.74 14.77 -9.19
CA LEU A 17 0.43 13.92 -8.04
C LEU A 17 0.01 14.79 -6.86
N VAL A 18 -1.11 14.44 -6.23
CA VAL A 18 -1.50 14.97 -4.92
C VAL A 18 -1.25 13.90 -3.87
N ILE A 19 -0.41 14.18 -2.89
CA ILE A 19 -0.18 13.30 -1.73
C ILE A 19 -1.04 13.83 -0.58
N ARG A 20 -1.99 13.01 -0.11
CA ARG A 20 -2.76 13.28 1.11
C ARG A 20 -2.13 12.53 2.27
N GLN A 21 -1.63 13.25 3.26
CA GLN A 21 -1.12 12.68 4.50
C GLN A 21 -2.12 12.91 5.62
N TYR A 22 -2.60 11.80 6.20
CA TYR A 22 -3.50 11.83 7.36
C TYR A 22 -2.68 11.57 8.63
N ASN A 23 -2.76 12.50 9.58
CA ASN A 23 -1.99 12.41 10.82
C ASN A 23 -2.71 11.60 11.90
N ASP A 24 -4.04 11.61 11.88
CA ASP A 24 -4.88 10.85 12.79
C ASP A 24 -5.26 9.48 12.21
N LEU A 25 -5.69 8.57 13.08
CA LEU A 25 -6.27 7.29 12.66
C LEU A 25 -7.55 7.53 11.87
N THR A 26 -7.73 6.79 10.79
CA THR A 26 -8.86 6.95 9.89
C THR A 26 -9.79 5.74 9.92
N ASP A 27 -11.08 5.96 9.68
CA ASP A 27 -12.04 4.91 9.45
C ASP A 27 -11.82 4.27 8.06
N TYR A 28 -11.77 2.95 8.00
CA TYR A 28 -11.49 2.23 6.76
C TYR A 28 -12.63 2.35 5.75
N GLU A 29 -13.89 2.19 6.17
CA GLU A 29 -15.04 2.24 5.25
C GLU A 29 -15.18 3.62 4.62
N ALA A 30 -15.00 4.68 5.41
CA ALA A 30 -14.99 6.05 4.89
C ALA A 30 -13.92 6.25 3.80
N ARG A 31 -12.68 5.81 4.07
CA ARG A 31 -11.58 5.89 3.07
C ARG A 31 -11.82 5.00 1.86
N PHE A 32 -12.38 3.80 2.06
CA PHE A 32 -12.74 2.90 0.96
C PHE A 32 -13.78 3.53 0.03
N HIS A 33 -14.84 4.10 0.57
CA HIS A 33 -15.87 4.77 -0.24
C HIS A 33 -15.31 5.99 -0.97
N GLU A 34 -14.46 6.78 -0.32
CA GLU A 34 -13.85 7.98 -0.92
C GLU A 34 -12.90 7.61 -2.09
N MET A 35 -11.96 6.66 -1.89
CA MET A 35 -11.06 6.25 -2.97
C MET A 35 -11.78 5.62 -4.15
N LYS A 36 -12.87 4.88 -3.89
CA LYS A 36 -13.71 4.30 -4.93
C LYS A 36 -14.44 5.38 -5.72
N SER A 37 -15.07 6.33 -5.02
CA SER A 37 -15.74 7.48 -5.63
C SER A 37 -14.79 8.31 -6.48
N LEU A 38 -13.60 8.63 -5.96
CA LEU A 38 -12.55 9.33 -6.71
C LEU A 38 -12.20 8.57 -8.00
N THR A 39 -11.97 7.27 -7.89
CA THR A 39 -11.56 6.44 -9.04
C THR A 39 -12.66 6.32 -10.10
N GLU A 40 -13.93 6.26 -9.66
CA GLU A 40 -15.08 6.15 -10.56
C GLU A 40 -15.39 7.46 -11.29
N ASN A 41 -15.26 8.59 -10.61
CA ASN A 41 -15.69 9.91 -11.09
C ASN A 41 -14.55 10.73 -11.73
N ARG A 42 -13.28 10.29 -11.60
CA ARG A 42 -12.14 11.02 -12.18
C ARG A 42 -12.19 11.07 -13.69
N ASP A 43 -11.71 12.16 -14.23
CA ASP A 43 -11.53 12.42 -15.67
C ASP A 43 -10.03 12.62 -16.03
N GLU A 44 -9.76 13.08 -17.24
CA GLU A 44 -8.39 13.32 -17.71
C GLU A 44 -7.67 14.48 -16.97
N SER A 45 -8.44 15.44 -16.42
CA SER A 45 -7.92 16.58 -15.69
C SER A 45 -7.63 16.27 -14.22
N THR A 46 -8.23 15.20 -13.69
CA THR A 46 -8.08 14.78 -12.29
C THR A 46 -6.65 14.29 -12.04
N PRO A 47 -5.89 14.86 -11.10
CA PRO A 47 -4.53 14.41 -10.77
C PRO A 47 -4.54 12.96 -10.25
N ASP A 48 -3.38 12.33 -10.26
CA ASP A 48 -3.19 11.10 -9.51
C ASP A 48 -3.08 11.44 -8.02
N GLU A 49 -3.55 10.52 -7.18
CA GLU A 49 -3.48 10.73 -5.73
C GLU A 49 -2.77 9.56 -5.04
N LEU A 50 -1.98 9.90 -4.03
CA LEU A 50 -1.38 8.97 -3.09
C LEU A 50 -1.84 9.34 -1.68
N TRP A 51 -2.43 8.39 -0.94
CA TRP A 51 -2.86 8.66 0.43
C TRP A 51 -1.99 7.88 1.40
N ILE A 52 -1.40 8.57 2.37
CA ILE A 52 -0.56 8.00 3.43
C ILE A 52 -1.32 8.15 4.74
N LEU A 53 -1.64 7.03 5.39
CA LEU A 53 -2.51 7.02 6.55
C LEU A 53 -2.30 5.79 7.44
N GLN A 54 -3.00 5.77 8.56
CA GLN A 54 -3.21 4.63 9.44
C GLN A 54 -4.71 4.46 9.68
N HIS A 55 -5.13 3.23 9.96
CA HIS A 55 -6.52 2.93 10.29
C HIS A 55 -6.72 2.60 11.76
N HIS A 56 -7.95 2.76 12.25
CA HIS A 56 -8.43 1.99 13.40
C HIS A 56 -8.41 0.49 13.08
N ASP A 57 -8.45 -0.35 14.11
CA ASP A 57 -8.47 -1.80 13.93
C ASP A 57 -9.59 -2.24 13.00
N VAL A 58 -9.23 -2.97 11.93
CA VAL A 58 -10.17 -3.50 10.96
C VAL A 58 -9.60 -4.75 10.27
N LEU A 59 -10.44 -5.76 10.07
CA LEU A 59 -10.19 -6.87 9.17
C LEU A 59 -10.82 -6.55 7.81
N THR A 60 -10.05 -6.65 6.74
CA THR A 60 -10.56 -6.46 5.39
C THR A 60 -10.51 -7.76 4.61
N GLN A 61 -11.63 -8.18 4.02
CA GLN A 61 -11.69 -9.32 3.11
C GLN A 61 -11.63 -8.84 1.66
N GLY A 62 -10.61 -9.26 0.92
CA GLY A 62 -10.50 -9.03 -0.50
C GLY A 62 -11.37 -9.99 -1.32
N GLN A 63 -11.29 -9.90 -2.65
CA GLN A 63 -12.12 -10.68 -3.58
C GLN A 63 -11.93 -12.20 -3.47
N ALA A 64 -10.74 -12.66 -3.06
CA ALA A 64 -10.46 -14.08 -2.82
C ALA A 64 -10.69 -14.48 -1.34
N GLY A 65 -11.24 -13.57 -0.52
CA GLY A 65 -11.46 -13.79 0.91
C GLY A 65 -12.45 -14.90 1.17
N LYS A 66 -12.10 -15.78 2.12
CA LYS A 66 -12.94 -16.89 2.55
C LYS A 66 -13.20 -16.75 4.05
N PRO A 67 -14.45 -16.97 4.51
CA PRO A 67 -14.79 -16.86 5.94
C PRO A 67 -13.93 -17.74 6.84
N GLU A 68 -13.51 -18.91 6.36
CA GLU A 68 -12.68 -19.88 7.08
C GLU A 68 -11.28 -19.36 7.44
N HIS A 69 -10.84 -18.25 6.83
CA HIS A 69 -9.57 -17.61 7.16
C HIS A 69 -9.68 -16.61 8.32
N ILE A 70 -10.87 -16.38 8.85
CA ILE A 70 -11.07 -15.69 10.13
C ILE A 70 -11.18 -16.78 11.19
N LEU A 71 -10.10 -17.00 11.94
CA LEU A 71 -9.93 -18.15 12.82
C LEU A 71 -10.59 -17.93 14.18
N ILE A 72 -10.53 -16.71 14.68
CA ILE A 72 -10.98 -16.37 16.03
C ILE A 72 -11.96 -15.21 15.93
N PRO A 73 -13.23 -15.38 16.37
CA PRO A 73 -14.14 -14.25 16.51
C PRO A 73 -13.53 -13.18 17.42
N SER A 74 -13.53 -11.94 16.95
CA SER A 74 -13.04 -10.80 17.70
C SER A 74 -14.01 -9.62 17.56
N ASN A 75 -13.81 -8.58 18.36
CA ASN A 75 -14.57 -7.33 18.23
C ASN A 75 -14.04 -6.42 17.10
N ILE A 76 -13.02 -6.87 16.36
CA ILE A 76 -12.48 -6.11 15.23
C ILE A 76 -13.50 -6.15 14.09
N PRO A 77 -13.95 -5.01 13.56
CA PRO A 77 -14.87 -4.97 12.43
C PRO A 77 -14.32 -5.71 11.21
N VAL A 78 -15.18 -6.42 10.50
CA VAL A 78 -14.85 -7.11 9.25
C VAL A 78 -15.52 -6.39 8.08
N VAL A 79 -14.71 -5.85 7.17
CA VAL A 79 -15.19 -5.12 5.99
C VAL A 79 -14.93 -5.95 4.73
N GLN A 80 -16.00 -6.20 3.97
CA GLN A 80 -15.87 -6.83 2.65
C GLN A 80 -15.43 -5.77 1.64
N THR A 81 -14.34 -6.04 0.93
CA THR A 81 -13.74 -5.10 -0.03
C THR A 81 -13.60 -5.74 -1.42
N ASP A 82 -13.26 -4.91 -2.40
CA ASP A 82 -13.04 -5.35 -3.78
C ASP A 82 -11.55 -5.37 -4.18
N ARG A 83 -10.60 -5.14 -3.22
CA ARG A 83 -9.18 -5.32 -3.47
C ARG A 83 -8.82 -6.77 -3.82
N GLY A 84 -7.71 -6.97 -4.47
CA GLY A 84 -7.14 -8.31 -4.63
C GLY A 84 -6.75 -8.95 -3.31
N GLY A 85 -6.55 -10.27 -3.34
CA GLY A 85 -6.11 -11.04 -2.19
C GLY A 85 -7.22 -11.46 -1.23
N GLN A 86 -6.82 -12.00 -0.10
CA GLN A 86 -7.69 -12.57 0.93
C GLN A 86 -7.82 -11.64 2.14
N VAL A 87 -8.12 -12.22 3.33
CA VAL A 87 -8.23 -11.44 4.56
C VAL A 87 -6.88 -10.87 4.99
N THR A 88 -6.90 -9.65 5.50
CA THR A 88 -5.76 -9.02 6.20
C THR A 88 -6.30 -8.14 7.34
N TRP A 89 -5.39 -7.71 8.19
CA TRP A 89 -5.67 -6.76 9.27
C TRP A 89 -4.99 -5.43 9.00
N HIS A 90 -5.64 -4.35 9.41
CA HIS A 90 -5.07 -3.01 9.52
C HIS A 90 -5.35 -2.44 10.90
N GLY A 91 -4.43 -1.61 11.42
CA GLY A 91 -4.59 -0.96 12.71
C GLY A 91 -3.48 0.06 13.01
N PRO A 92 -3.51 0.66 14.19
CA PRO A 92 -2.50 1.65 14.62
C PRO A 92 -1.08 1.09 14.53
N GLY A 93 -0.14 1.94 14.08
CA GLY A 93 1.26 1.54 13.89
C GLY A 93 1.55 0.81 12.57
N GLN A 94 0.54 0.64 11.71
CA GLN A 94 0.73 0.14 10.35
C GLN A 94 0.58 1.29 9.35
N MET A 95 1.61 1.58 8.56
CA MET A 95 1.50 2.55 7.46
C MET A 95 0.72 1.94 6.31
N VAL A 96 -0.36 2.59 5.90
CA VAL A 96 -1.12 2.24 4.70
C VAL A 96 -0.91 3.32 3.66
N ILE A 97 -0.64 2.89 2.42
CA ILE A 97 -0.48 3.79 1.27
C ILE A 97 -1.43 3.35 0.17
N TYR A 98 -2.37 4.24 -0.21
CA TYR A 98 -3.30 4.02 -1.31
C TYR A 98 -2.85 4.74 -2.57
N PHE A 99 -2.99 4.06 -3.72
CA PHE A 99 -2.53 4.53 -5.03
C PHE A 99 -3.73 4.71 -5.97
N MET A 100 -4.26 5.92 -6.08
CA MET A 100 -5.30 6.27 -7.03
C MET A 100 -4.68 6.84 -8.30
N PHE A 101 -4.08 5.93 -9.11
CA PHE A 101 -3.32 6.27 -10.31
C PHE A 101 -4.08 5.91 -11.58
N ASP A 102 -3.94 6.75 -12.61
CA ASP A 102 -4.29 6.38 -13.97
C ASP A 102 -3.10 5.66 -14.63
N LEU A 103 -3.18 4.33 -14.67
CA LEU A 103 -2.10 3.49 -15.17
C LEU A 103 -1.85 3.69 -16.67
N ASN A 104 -2.90 4.02 -17.44
CA ASN A 104 -2.75 4.30 -18.87
C ASN A 104 -1.92 5.56 -19.08
N ARG A 105 -2.19 6.61 -18.30
CA ARG A 105 -1.45 7.87 -18.33
C ARG A 105 0.03 7.71 -17.92
N LEU A 106 0.30 6.82 -16.95
CA LEU A 106 1.65 6.49 -16.52
C LEU A 106 2.37 5.50 -17.46
N GLY A 107 1.64 4.89 -18.42
CA GLY A 107 2.19 3.80 -19.25
C GLY A 107 2.46 2.52 -18.44
N TRP A 108 1.76 2.33 -17.34
CA TRP A 108 1.94 1.20 -16.43
C TRP A 108 0.90 0.10 -16.68
N ASN A 109 1.28 -1.12 -16.40
CA ASN A 109 0.37 -2.25 -16.25
C ASN A 109 0.29 -2.67 -14.76
N VAL A 110 -0.57 -3.63 -14.46
CA VAL A 110 -0.77 -4.12 -13.08
C VAL A 110 0.52 -4.66 -12.46
N ARG A 111 1.33 -5.39 -13.24
CA ARG A 111 2.61 -5.93 -12.76
C ARG A 111 3.59 -4.80 -12.42
N THR A 112 3.65 -3.75 -13.25
CA THR A 112 4.48 -2.57 -12.98
C THR A 112 4.08 -1.89 -11.67
N LEU A 113 2.77 -1.71 -11.44
CA LEU A 113 2.25 -1.13 -10.18
C LEU A 113 2.63 -1.99 -8.97
N VAL A 114 2.43 -3.31 -9.04
CA VAL A 114 2.78 -4.23 -7.95
C VAL A 114 4.29 -4.18 -7.67
N THR A 115 5.12 -4.31 -8.69
CA THR A 115 6.58 -4.24 -8.54
C THR A 115 7.04 -2.89 -7.98
N TYR A 116 6.42 -1.78 -8.42
CA TYR A 116 6.72 -0.46 -7.87
C TYR A 116 6.38 -0.37 -6.38
N ALA A 117 5.22 -0.88 -5.96
CA ALA A 117 4.81 -0.88 -4.56
C ALA A 117 5.71 -1.78 -3.68
N GLU A 118 6.14 -2.93 -4.19
CA GLU A 118 7.10 -3.80 -3.50
C GLU A 118 8.47 -3.12 -3.38
N ASN A 119 8.98 -2.52 -4.44
CA ASN A 119 10.25 -1.80 -4.43
C ASN A 119 10.22 -0.60 -3.49
N LEU A 120 9.11 0.15 -3.43
CA LEU A 120 8.95 1.24 -2.46
C LEU A 120 9.14 0.74 -1.03
N MET A 121 8.49 -0.37 -0.65
CA MET A 121 8.66 -0.94 0.70
C MET A 121 10.09 -1.47 0.94
N ILE A 122 10.71 -2.07 -0.07
CA ILE A 122 12.10 -2.57 0.01
C ILE A 122 13.08 -1.40 0.17
N ASP A 123 12.92 -0.32 -0.60
CA ASP A 123 13.78 0.85 -0.53
C ASP A 123 13.62 1.58 0.82
N LEU A 124 12.38 1.68 1.34
CA LEU A 124 12.14 2.19 2.68
C LEU A 124 12.83 1.32 3.74
N ALA A 125 12.68 0.00 3.69
CA ALA A 125 13.36 -0.92 4.61
C ALA A 125 14.88 -0.79 4.53
N LYS A 126 15.43 -0.72 3.32
CA LYS A 126 16.87 -0.55 3.06
C LYS A 126 17.42 0.76 3.63
N LYS A 127 16.66 1.87 3.58
CA LYS A 127 17.04 3.16 4.19
C LYS A 127 17.32 3.04 5.69
N TYR A 128 16.72 2.02 6.33
CA TYR A 128 16.89 1.69 7.74
C TYR A 128 17.70 0.41 7.99
N ASN A 129 18.54 0.00 7.02
CA ASN A 129 19.42 -1.17 7.09
C ASN A 129 18.68 -2.50 7.27
N ILE A 130 17.40 -2.58 6.91
CA ILE A 130 16.63 -3.82 6.90
C ILE A 130 16.73 -4.44 5.51
N THR A 131 17.24 -5.68 5.43
CA THR A 131 17.31 -6.44 4.18
C THR A 131 15.96 -7.10 3.91
N ALA A 132 15.18 -6.50 3.04
CA ALA A 132 13.85 -6.97 2.65
C ALA A 132 13.81 -7.39 1.18
N TYR A 133 12.89 -8.28 0.81
CA TYR A 133 12.75 -8.80 -0.54
C TYR A 133 11.31 -9.15 -0.89
N ALA A 134 10.99 -9.17 -2.18
CA ALA A 134 9.70 -9.64 -2.72
C ALA A 134 9.80 -11.10 -3.17
N LYS A 135 8.68 -11.83 -3.11
CA LYS A 135 8.57 -13.21 -3.60
C LYS A 135 7.73 -13.26 -4.87
N PRO A 136 8.14 -13.99 -5.93
CA PRO A 136 7.41 -14.04 -7.20
C PRO A 136 5.97 -14.54 -7.06
N ASP A 137 5.75 -15.56 -6.22
CA ASP A 137 4.47 -16.27 -6.11
C ASP A 137 3.64 -15.86 -4.87
N ALA A 138 4.15 -14.94 -4.05
CA ALA A 138 3.50 -14.49 -2.82
C ALA A 138 3.64 -12.98 -2.66
N PRO A 139 2.83 -12.17 -3.37
CA PRO A 139 2.95 -10.72 -3.38
C PRO A 139 3.05 -10.12 -1.98
N GLY A 140 4.02 -9.20 -1.81
CA GLY A 140 4.37 -8.57 -0.55
C GLY A 140 5.87 -8.56 -0.31
N VAL A 141 6.28 -7.97 0.81
CA VAL A 141 7.68 -7.82 1.19
C VAL A 141 7.99 -8.59 2.46
N TYR A 142 9.14 -9.24 2.47
CA TYR A 142 9.55 -10.21 3.48
C TYR A 142 10.93 -9.88 4.05
N VAL A 143 11.12 -10.25 5.33
CA VAL A 143 12.41 -10.25 6.04
C VAL A 143 12.51 -11.59 6.76
N ASP A 144 13.58 -12.36 6.51
CA ASP A 144 13.77 -13.69 7.11
C ASP A 144 12.51 -14.58 7.05
N GLU A 145 11.92 -14.71 5.86
CA GLU A 145 10.70 -15.46 5.56
C GLU A 145 9.41 -14.88 6.17
N ARG A 146 9.48 -13.94 7.12
CA ARG A 146 8.33 -13.28 7.74
C ARG A 146 7.89 -12.07 6.91
N LYS A 147 6.58 -11.85 6.81
CA LYS A 147 6.02 -10.76 6.00
C LYS A 147 6.00 -9.44 6.78
N ILE A 148 6.71 -8.43 6.27
CA ILE A 148 6.73 -7.07 6.82
C ILE A 148 5.72 -6.16 6.12
N GLY A 149 5.43 -6.42 4.84
CA GLY A 149 4.53 -5.60 4.05
C GLY A 149 3.60 -6.42 3.15
N SER A 150 2.36 -5.98 3.09
CA SER A 150 1.30 -6.58 2.27
C SER A 150 0.85 -5.60 1.19
N LEU A 151 0.30 -6.11 0.11
CA LEU A 151 -0.31 -5.27 -0.93
C LEU A 151 -1.53 -5.95 -1.56
N GLY A 152 -2.45 -5.14 -2.05
CA GLY A 152 -3.61 -5.60 -2.77
C GLY A 152 -4.29 -4.41 -3.46
N PHE A 153 -4.35 -4.46 -4.78
CA PHE A 153 -4.93 -3.42 -5.62
C PHE A 153 -6.27 -3.85 -6.21
N LYS A 154 -7.05 -2.86 -6.61
CA LYS A 154 -8.13 -3.01 -7.58
C LYS A 154 -7.85 -2.12 -8.78
N ILE A 155 -8.05 -2.69 -9.97
CA ILE A 155 -7.94 -1.93 -11.21
C ILE A 155 -9.32 -1.88 -11.86
N ARG A 156 -9.77 -0.66 -12.20
CA ARG A 156 -11.02 -0.42 -12.89
C ARG A 156 -10.80 0.59 -14.01
N LYS A 157 -11.06 0.19 -15.24
CA LYS A 157 -10.87 1.01 -16.45
C LYS A 157 -9.47 1.64 -16.55
N GLY A 158 -8.43 0.86 -16.24
CA GLY A 158 -7.03 1.32 -16.24
C GLY A 158 -6.62 2.19 -15.05
N ARG A 159 -7.47 2.34 -14.03
CA ARG A 159 -7.24 3.16 -12.83
C ARG A 159 -7.13 2.28 -11.61
N SER A 160 -6.13 2.54 -10.76
CA SER A 160 -5.89 1.79 -9.52
C SER A 160 -6.55 2.45 -8.32
N TYR A 161 -6.85 1.64 -7.30
CA TYR A 161 -7.12 2.07 -5.93
C TYR A 161 -6.79 0.94 -4.95
N HIS A 162 -6.90 1.17 -3.65
CA HIS A 162 -6.22 0.42 -2.61
C HIS A 162 -4.69 0.54 -2.73
N GLY A 163 -3.93 -0.35 -2.12
CA GLY A 163 -2.49 -0.17 -2.11
C GLY A 163 -1.71 -1.17 -1.28
N LEU A 164 -0.82 -0.67 -0.46
CA LEU A 164 0.08 -1.45 0.39
C LEU A 164 -0.10 -1.11 1.87
N ALA A 165 0.39 -2.01 2.72
CA ALA A 165 0.48 -1.81 4.15
C ALA A 165 1.86 -2.30 4.64
N LEU A 166 2.58 -1.45 5.39
CA LEU A 166 3.90 -1.72 5.98
C LEU A 166 3.79 -1.71 7.50
N ASN A 167 4.20 -2.78 8.15
CA ASN A 167 4.17 -2.90 9.59
C ASN A 167 5.34 -2.12 10.21
N ILE A 168 5.05 -1.07 10.97
CA ILE A 168 6.06 -0.23 11.65
C ILE A 168 6.22 -0.71 13.10
N ASP A 169 5.25 -0.39 13.94
CA ASP A 169 5.20 -0.68 15.36
C ASP A 169 3.81 -1.16 15.82
N CYS A 170 3.00 -1.62 14.87
CA CYS A 170 1.64 -2.09 15.10
C CYS A 170 1.60 -3.35 15.98
N GLU A 171 0.50 -3.54 16.70
CA GLU A 171 0.25 -4.78 17.43
C GLU A 171 -0.11 -5.91 16.44
N LEU A 172 0.73 -6.96 16.37
CA LEU A 172 0.52 -8.07 15.43
C LEU A 172 -0.64 -9.00 15.83
N MET A 173 -1.27 -8.77 16.99
CA MET A 173 -2.38 -9.61 17.51
C MET A 173 -3.55 -9.69 16.54
N GLY A 174 -3.85 -8.64 15.77
CA GLY A 174 -4.87 -8.68 14.74
C GLY A 174 -4.61 -9.74 13.67
N PHE A 175 -3.35 -9.98 13.33
CA PHE A 175 -2.98 -11.05 12.38
C PHE A 175 -3.14 -12.46 12.97
N HIS A 176 -3.05 -12.62 14.29
CA HIS A 176 -3.24 -13.92 14.94
C HIS A 176 -4.71 -14.39 14.93
N THR A 177 -5.65 -13.49 14.65
CA THR A 177 -7.07 -13.85 14.53
C THR A 177 -7.45 -14.40 13.15
N ILE A 178 -6.52 -14.38 12.19
CA ILE A 178 -6.75 -14.73 10.79
C ILE A 178 -5.63 -15.64 10.25
N ASN A 179 -5.88 -16.26 9.08
CA ASN A 179 -4.81 -16.73 8.20
C ASN A 179 -4.43 -15.60 7.23
N PRO A 180 -3.37 -14.82 7.49
CA PRO A 180 -3.05 -13.65 6.66
C PRO A 180 -2.81 -14.07 5.21
N CYS A 181 -3.42 -13.36 4.27
CA CYS A 181 -3.33 -13.70 2.84
C CYS A 181 -3.80 -15.12 2.49
N GLY A 182 -4.53 -15.81 3.39
CA GLY A 182 -4.99 -17.19 3.23
C GLY A 182 -3.91 -18.25 3.46
N TYR A 183 -2.74 -17.89 3.94
CA TYR A 183 -1.66 -18.82 4.23
C TYR A 183 -1.62 -19.16 5.72
N ALA A 184 -1.92 -20.41 6.06
CA ALA A 184 -1.78 -20.90 7.44
C ALA A 184 -0.30 -20.86 7.85
N GLY A 185 -0.03 -20.29 9.04
CA GLY A 185 1.33 -20.23 9.58
C GLY A 185 2.21 -19.13 8.98
N LEU A 186 1.66 -18.22 8.18
CA LEU A 186 2.42 -17.06 7.71
C LEU A 186 2.73 -16.13 8.88
N GLU A 187 4.01 -16.02 9.22
CA GLU A 187 4.46 -15.12 10.27
C GLU A 187 4.57 -13.68 9.76
N MET A 188 4.11 -12.76 10.58
CA MET A 188 4.25 -11.33 10.34
C MET A 188 5.39 -10.77 11.19
N VAL A 189 6.04 -9.73 10.69
CA VAL A 189 7.09 -8.98 11.39
C VAL A 189 6.85 -7.48 11.20
N ARG A 190 7.37 -6.66 12.09
CA ARG A 190 7.30 -5.19 12.05
C ARG A 190 8.69 -4.59 12.23
N MET A 191 8.87 -3.33 11.81
CA MET A 191 10.19 -2.68 11.86
C MET A 191 10.76 -2.63 13.28
N MET A 192 9.92 -2.38 14.29
CA MET A 192 10.38 -2.30 15.69
C MET A 192 10.96 -3.62 16.22
N ASP A 193 10.63 -4.77 15.64
CA ASP A 193 11.19 -6.07 16.01
C ASP A 193 12.59 -6.30 15.41
N LEU A 194 12.97 -5.49 14.42
CA LEU A 194 14.19 -5.64 13.63
C LEU A 194 15.27 -4.61 13.99
N MET A 195 14.89 -3.54 14.68
CA MET A 195 15.81 -2.45 15.06
C MET A 195 15.30 -1.66 16.26
N GLN A 196 16.22 -1.12 17.08
CA GLN A 196 15.87 -0.35 18.27
C GLN A 196 15.32 1.04 17.91
N ASP A 197 16.00 1.76 17.03
CA ASP A 197 15.65 3.13 16.63
C ASP A 197 14.86 3.11 15.32
N TYR A 198 13.69 2.45 15.36
CA TYR A 198 12.83 2.38 14.19
C TYR A 198 12.14 3.73 13.89
N PRO A 199 11.94 4.06 12.59
CA PRO A 199 11.30 5.31 12.20
C PRO A 199 9.82 5.30 12.60
N LYS A 200 9.35 6.41 13.14
CA LYS A 200 7.93 6.62 13.39
C LYS A 200 7.20 6.96 12.10
N PHE A 201 5.88 6.85 12.12
CA PHE A 201 4.99 7.09 10.98
C PHE A 201 5.31 8.39 10.22
N THR A 202 5.48 9.51 10.93
CA THR A 202 5.77 10.82 10.31
C THR A 202 7.09 10.83 9.56
N LYS A 203 8.14 10.17 10.09
CA LYS A 203 9.43 10.07 9.40
C LYS A 203 9.34 9.22 8.15
N LEU A 204 8.67 8.06 8.23
CA LEU A 204 8.44 7.20 7.06
C LEU A 204 7.55 7.88 6.02
N SER A 205 6.54 8.65 6.44
CA SER A 205 5.71 9.45 5.52
C SER A 205 6.55 10.45 4.75
N ALA A 206 7.48 11.16 5.42
CA ALA A 206 8.40 12.06 4.75
C ALA A 206 9.30 11.33 3.74
N ASP A 207 9.79 10.13 4.09
CA ASP A 207 10.61 9.31 3.17
C ASP A 207 9.82 8.84 1.95
N VAL A 208 8.54 8.49 2.11
CA VAL A 208 7.63 8.17 0.99
C VAL A 208 7.44 9.38 0.10
N ILE A 209 7.14 10.55 0.68
CA ILE A 209 6.96 11.81 -0.07
C ILE A 209 8.22 12.13 -0.89
N GLU A 210 9.40 12.07 -0.26
CA GLU A 210 10.69 12.27 -0.92
C GLU A 210 10.89 11.30 -2.10
N ASN A 211 10.54 10.02 -1.92
CA ASN A 211 10.63 9.02 -2.98
C ASN A 211 9.77 9.41 -4.19
N PHE A 212 8.53 9.82 -3.97
CA PHE A 212 7.64 10.23 -5.07
C PHE A 212 8.08 11.54 -5.73
N GLN A 213 8.56 12.52 -4.97
CA GLN A 213 9.11 13.78 -5.51
C GLN A 213 10.32 13.52 -6.43
N ASN A 214 11.14 12.54 -6.10
CA ASN A 214 12.35 12.19 -6.85
C ASN A 214 12.14 11.07 -7.89
N SER A 215 10.94 10.49 -7.98
CA SER A 215 10.65 9.32 -8.83
C SER A 215 10.76 9.60 -10.34
N GLY A 216 10.60 10.86 -10.74
CA GLY A 216 10.57 11.25 -12.14
C GLY A 216 9.30 10.86 -12.90
N TYR A 217 8.30 10.23 -12.29
CA TYR A 217 7.03 9.87 -12.93
C TYR A 217 6.03 11.02 -12.97
N PHE A 218 6.14 11.99 -12.08
CA PHE A 218 5.21 13.10 -11.94
C PHE A 218 5.88 14.43 -12.28
N ASN A 219 5.09 15.38 -12.79
CA ASN A 219 5.56 16.73 -13.14
C ASN A 219 5.59 17.63 -11.90
N ASP A 220 4.54 17.59 -11.11
CA ASP A 220 4.39 18.32 -9.86
C ASP A 220 3.85 17.37 -8.78
N VAL A 221 4.36 17.51 -7.55
CA VAL A 221 3.95 16.71 -6.39
C VAL A 221 3.52 17.64 -5.28
N GLN A 222 2.22 17.83 -5.14
CA GLN A 222 1.61 18.61 -4.07
C GLN A 222 1.35 17.74 -2.85
N VAL A 223 1.67 18.22 -1.64
CA VAL A 223 1.40 17.53 -0.37
C VAL A 223 0.33 18.31 0.40
N ILE A 224 -0.73 17.61 0.82
CA ILE A 224 -1.81 18.13 1.64
C ILE A 224 -1.86 17.31 2.94
N GLN A 225 -1.86 17.99 4.10
CA GLN A 225 -1.95 17.35 5.41
C GLN A 225 -3.36 17.50 5.97
N TYR A 226 -3.86 16.44 6.59
CA TYR A 226 -5.17 16.34 7.23
C TYR A 226 -5.05 15.92 8.70
#